data_14f45ad10028d893d9e7c89bd7b62df3
#
_entry.id   14f45ad10028d893d9e7c89bd7b62df3
#
_cell.length_a   1.000
_cell.length_b   1.000
_cell.length_c   1.000
_cell.angle_alpha   90.00
_cell.angle_beta   90.00
_cell.angle_gamma   90.00
#
_symmetry.space_group_name_H-M   'P 1'
#
loop_
_entity.id
_entity.type
_entity.pdbx_description
1 polymer ?
#
loop_
_entity_poly.entity_id
_entity_poly.type
_entity_poly.pdbx_seq_one_letter_code
_entity_poly.pdbx_strand_id
1 'polypeptide(L)'
;MQSKSEKIILGHKIKRLRQDLNISQLEMAQELNISASYLNLIENNQRPITVNLLFKLGQLYNIDFKEFTEDETGKLSVELNEVFLDPVFKSSDITKRDIKNLAQSSPVIGNAIIKLFETYLKLKEETNHNADPQSLNLTPFESIRSFLDNSKNYFPTLEQASMSIRAKSNINDASSNYFNLCKYVEDKLKIQIKVLPKSIMENLFSRYDPHRGRIIISEALNIANKSFQIASQIALIEFDELINEIIIKSDFKSSDEKYLLKMSLANYFGLSLIMPYDEFKSSAVELRYDLEILSARFSTNIEHVCQRLTTLNKRTNLGVPFFYFKFDEAGNIHSRLFSKDMNFPKNPGANPDWSVHQIYKNPGSTLVQVSELEGGKKFINISKTIKRSLVNINETSPLFSIILGCEIRYMENLIYGDTLLQSKVKKISKIDIG
;
A
#
# COMPACT_ATOMS: atom_id res chain seq x y z
N MET A 1 35.74 -5.09 -28.56
CA MET A 1 35.07 -4.54 -27.36
C MET A 1 35.72 -5.17 -26.15
N GLN A 2 36.63 -4.45 -25.49
CA GLN A 2 37.30 -4.96 -24.28
C GLN A 2 36.38 -4.78 -23.10
N SER A 3 36.04 -5.89 -22.44
CA SER A 3 35.32 -5.88 -21.16
C SER A 3 36.20 -5.19 -20.11
N LYS A 4 35.80 -4.06 -19.59
CA LYS A 4 36.36 -3.48 -18.36
C LYS A 4 36.18 -4.50 -17.25
N SER A 5 37.23 -5.18 -16.82
CA SER A 5 37.22 -5.98 -15.61
C SER A 5 36.88 -5.06 -14.44
N GLU A 6 35.75 -5.29 -13.80
CA GLU A 6 35.38 -4.64 -12.53
C GLU A 6 36.49 -4.95 -11.52
N LYS A 7 37.15 -3.89 -11.02
CA LYS A 7 38.15 -4.01 -9.98
C LYS A 7 37.46 -4.33 -8.68
N ILE A 8 37.61 -5.54 -8.20
CA ILE A 8 37.06 -5.96 -6.89
C ILE A 8 37.80 -5.21 -5.79
N ILE A 9 37.14 -4.36 -5.07
CA ILE A 9 37.69 -3.52 -4.01
C ILE A 9 37.22 -4.11 -2.65
N LEU A 10 38.10 -4.86 -1.99
CA LEU A 10 37.84 -5.59 -0.74
C LEU A 10 38.68 -5.11 0.45
N GLY A 11 39.37 -3.95 0.33
CA GLY A 11 40.34 -3.52 1.32
C GLY A 11 39.78 -3.39 2.75
N HIS A 12 38.57 -2.85 2.88
CA HIS A 12 37.94 -2.71 4.20
C HIS A 12 37.59 -4.05 4.82
N LYS A 13 37.14 -5.03 4.03
CA LYS A 13 36.84 -6.39 4.52
C LYS A 13 38.12 -7.08 5.00
N ILE A 14 39.25 -6.89 4.29
CA ILE A 14 40.56 -7.43 4.69
C ILE A 14 41.07 -6.79 5.99
N LYS A 15 40.93 -5.47 6.08
CA LYS A 15 41.31 -4.73 7.31
C LYS A 15 40.51 -5.18 8.51
N ARG A 16 39.19 -5.36 8.35
CA ARG A 16 38.30 -5.84 9.39
C ARG A 16 38.67 -7.26 9.82
N LEU A 17 38.84 -8.17 8.86
CA LEU A 17 39.28 -9.53 9.13
C LEU A 17 40.58 -9.56 9.95
N ARG A 18 41.58 -8.75 9.59
CA ARG A 18 42.81 -8.65 10.35
C ARG A 18 42.58 -8.17 11.80
N GLN A 19 41.72 -7.19 11.98
CA GLN A 19 41.33 -6.68 13.31
C GLN A 19 40.59 -7.71 14.15
N ASP A 20 39.68 -8.44 13.54
CA ASP A 20 38.89 -9.50 14.19
C ASP A 20 39.79 -10.68 14.64
N LEU A 21 40.85 -10.93 13.87
CA LEU A 21 41.89 -11.93 14.21
C LEU A 21 42.95 -11.39 15.19
N ASN A 22 42.89 -10.11 15.58
CA ASN A 22 43.86 -9.45 16.49
C ASN A 22 45.32 -9.56 16.01
N ILE A 23 45.58 -9.62 14.69
CA ILE A 23 46.94 -9.67 14.12
C ILE A 23 47.36 -8.30 13.59
N SER A 24 48.69 -8.02 13.67
CA SER A 24 49.24 -6.77 13.14
C SER A 24 49.29 -6.80 11.60
N GLN A 25 49.39 -5.61 10.98
CA GLN A 25 49.52 -5.50 9.53
C GLN A 25 50.83 -6.17 9.03
N LEU A 26 51.89 -6.15 9.87
CA LEU A 26 53.15 -6.77 9.53
C LEU A 26 53.04 -8.31 9.55
N GLU A 27 52.40 -8.89 10.54
CA GLU A 27 52.17 -10.34 10.68
C GLU A 27 51.30 -10.87 9.52
N MET A 28 50.17 -10.23 9.23
CA MET A 28 49.34 -10.62 8.10
C MET A 28 50.10 -10.52 6.76
N ALA A 29 50.92 -9.49 6.57
CA ALA A 29 51.70 -9.33 5.38
C ALA A 29 52.76 -10.45 5.23
N GLN A 30 53.40 -10.87 6.34
CA GLN A 30 54.35 -11.98 6.37
C GLN A 30 53.66 -13.32 6.01
N GLU A 31 52.52 -13.62 6.61
CA GLU A 31 51.78 -14.84 6.32
C GLU A 31 51.32 -14.90 4.85
N LEU A 32 50.90 -13.76 4.30
CA LEU A 32 50.49 -13.64 2.90
C LEU A 32 51.72 -13.57 1.93
N ASN A 33 52.96 -13.48 2.46
CA ASN A 33 54.17 -13.34 1.69
C ASN A 33 54.17 -12.11 0.75
N ILE A 34 53.77 -10.96 1.31
CA ILE A 34 53.74 -9.64 0.65
C ILE A 34 54.41 -8.58 1.57
N SER A 35 54.70 -7.40 1.03
CA SER A 35 55.18 -6.32 1.88
C SER A 35 54.07 -5.67 2.69
N ALA A 36 54.34 -5.21 3.90
CA ALA A 36 53.38 -4.47 4.73
C ALA A 36 52.86 -3.22 4.03
N SER A 37 53.71 -2.53 3.25
CA SER A 37 53.30 -1.38 2.45
C SER A 37 52.29 -1.77 1.35
N TYR A 38 52.43 -2.94 0.75
CA TYR A 38 51.48 -3.43 -0.27
C TYR A 38 50.17 -3.82 0.38
N LEU A 39 50.17 -4.46 1.54
CA LEU A 39 48.97 -4.76 2.30
C LEU A 39 48.24 -3.46 2.69
N ASN A 40 48.95 -2.45 3.15
CA ASN A 40 48.39 -1.14 3.48
C ASN A 40 47.67 -0.47 2.29
N LEU A 41 48.29 -0.54 1.09
CA LEU A 41 47.64 -0.02 -0.13
C LEU A 41 46.36 -0.78 -0.49
N ILE A 42 46.33 -2.09 -0.24
CA ILE A 42 45.10 -2.91 -0.44
C ILE A 42 44.04 -2.55 0.58
N GLU A 43 44.37 -2.53 1.89
CA GLU A 43 43.47 -2.20 2.96
C GLU A 43 42.83 -0.81 2.80
N ASN A 44 43.55 0.15 2.23
CA ASN A 44 43.06 1.51 1.94
C ASN A 44 42.45 1.65 0.55
N ASN A 45 42.19 0.54 -0.15
CA ASN A 45 41.60 0.50 -1.50
C ASN A 45 42.40 1.27 -2.58
N GLN A 46 43.65 1.56 -2.33
CA GLN A 46 44.57 2.22 -3.29
C GLN A 46 45.11 1.23 -4.36
N ARG A 47 45.07 -0.07 -4.04
CA ARG A 47 45.31 -1.15 -4.99
C ARG A 47 44.31 -2.27 -4.89
N PRO A 48 43.83 -2.83 -6.02
CA PRO A 48 42.95 -3.99 -6.03
C PRO A 48 43.68 -5.23 -5.54
N ILE A 49 43.01 -6.13 -4.87
CA ILE A 49 43.52 -7.44 -4.50
C ILE A 49 43.64 -8.32 -5.75
N THR A 50 44.70 -9.09 -5.85
CA THR A 50 44.85 -10.08 -6.93
C THR A 50 44.13 -11.38 -6.57
N VAL A 51 43.66 -12.13 -7.57
CA VAL A 51 42.97 -13.41 -7.39
C VAL A 51 43.82 -14.39 -6.57
N ASN A 52 45.16 -14.45 -6.85
CA ASN A 52 46.08 -15.32 -6.10
C ASN A 52 46.17 -14.94 -4.62
N LEU A 53 46.18 -13.64 -4.32
CA LEU A 53 46.22 -13.18 -2.94
C LEU A 53 44.90 -13.44 -2.21
N LEU A 54 43.79 -13.33 -2.92
CA LEU A 54 42.46 -13.67 -2.40
C LEU A 54 42.37 -15.17 -2.06
N PHE A 55 42.87 -16.05 -2.92
CA PHE A 55 42.93 -17.50 -2.64
C PHE A 55 43.81 -17.81 -1.41
N LYS A 56 44.95 -17.13 -1.27
CA LYS A 56 45.81 -17.31 -0.09
C LYS A 56 45.09 -16.89 1.21
N LEU A 57 44.37 -15.76 1.18
CA LEU A 57 43.53 -15.33 2.33
C LEU A 57 42.50 -16.39 2.69
N GLY A 58 41.79 -16.95 1.70
CA GLY A 58 40.78 -17.98 1.93
C GLY A 58 41.39 -19.25 2.53
N GLN A 59 42.56 -19.68 2.08
CA GLN A 59 43.24 -20.88 2.59
C GLN A 59 43.84 -20.69 4.00
N LEU A 60 44.44 -19.55 4.26
CA LEU A 60 45.10 -19.27 5.56
C LEU A 60 44.13 -19.03 6.69
N TYR A 61 43.01 -18.35 6.39
CA TYR A 61 42.05 -17.91 7.41
C TYR A 61 40.70 -18.59 7.32
N ASN A 62 40.58 -19.66 6.49
CA ASN A 62 39.36 -20.46 6.31
C ASN A 62 38.09 -19.65 6.02
N ILE A 63 38.20 -18.71 5.08
CA ILE A 63 37.13 -17.78 4.72
C ILE A 63 36.28 -18.37 3.61
N ASP A 64 34.94 -18.35 3.75
CA ASP A 64 34.04 -18.66 2.64
C ASP A 64 34.01 -17.45 1.66
N PHE A 65 34.44 -17.70 0.42
CA PHE A 65 34.45 -16.66 -0.62
C PHE A 65 33.06 -16.12 -0.93
N LYS A 66 31.97 -16.86 -0.67
CA LYS A 66 30.61 -16.38 -0.86
C LYS A 66 30.28 -15.25 0.12
N GLU A 67 30.64 -15.37 1.39
CA GLU A 67 30.47 -14.29 2.39
C GLU A 67 31.30 -13.04 2.04
N PHE A 68 32.46 -13.23 1.44
CA PHE A 68 33.32 -12.10 1.01
C PHE A 68 32.81 -11.39 -0.25
N THR A 69 32.01 -12.06 -1.09
CA THR A 69 31.46 -11.51 -2.34
C THR A 69 29.98 -11.12 -2.26
N GLU A 70 29.29 -11.50 -1.20
CA GLU A 70 27.90 -11.04 -1.00
C GLU A 70 27.84 -9.52 -0.85
N ASP A 71 27.01 -8.90 -1.66
CA ASP A 71 26.89 -7.44 -1.83
C ASP A 71 26.05 -6.80 -0.71
N GLU A 72 26.49 -6.94 0.57
CA GLU A 72 25.91 -6.20 1.68
C GLU A 72 25.95 -4.68 1.44
N THR A 73 26.92 -4.21 0.66
CA THR A 73 27.06 -2.80 0.29
C THR A 73 26.00 -2.33 -0.67
N GLY A 74 25.51 -3.21 -1.55
CA GLY A 74 24.40 -2.93 -2.45
C GLY A 74 23.11 -2.71 -1.67
N LYS A 75 22.79 -3.58 -0.72
CA LYS A 75 21.60 -3.48 0.14
C LYS A 75 21.65 -2.21 0.99
N LEU A 76 22.75 -1.98 1.70
CA LEU A 76 22.95 -0.79 2.51
C LEU A 76 22.87 0.51 1.69
N SER A 77 23.37 0.50 0.44
CA SER A 77 23.26 1.65 -0.45
C SER A 77 21.83 1.96 -0.87
N VAL A 78 20.97 0.94 -1.05
CA VAL A 78 19.55 1.11 -1.34
C VAL A 78 18.83 1.69 -0.12
N GLU A 79 19.02 1.11 1.06
CA GLU A 79 18.43 1.59 2.31
C GLU A 79 18.83 3.04 2.62
N LEU A 80 20.10 3.39 2.46
CA LEU A 80 20.58 4.77 2.61
C LEU A 80 19.97 5.72 1.56
N ASN A 81 19.77 5.28 0.32
CA ASN A 81 19.07 6.09 -0.67
C ASN A 81 17.64 6.42 -0.24
N GLU A 82 16.91 5.48 0.34
CA GLU A 82 15.57 5.71 0.87
C GLU A 82 15.60 6.75 2.01
N VAL A 83 16.54 6.63 2.93
CA VAL A 83 16.73 7.60 4.02
C VAL A 83 16.97 9.02 3.49
N PHE A 84 17.89 9.18 2.52
CA PHE A 84 18.26 10.50 1.99
C PHE A 84 17.25 11.09 1.00
N LEU A 85 16.19 10.36 0.62
CA LEU A 85 15.05 10.88 -0.13
C LEU A 85 14.05 11.65 0.76
N ASP A 86 14.14 11.49 2.09
CA ASP A 86 13.25 12.22 3.01
C ASP A 86 13.42 13.75 2.89
N PRO A 87 12.34 14.53 2.97
CA PRO A 87 12.36 15.99 2.92
C PRO A 87 13.33 16.67 3.89
N VAL A 88 13.66 16.02 5.02
CA VAL A 88 14.67 16.50 6.00
C VAL A 88 16.03 16.74 5.35
N PHE A 89 16.37 15.95 4.33
CA PHE A 89 17.66 16.03 3.64
C PHE A 89 17.64 16.87 2.36
N LYS A 90 16.51 17.51 2.00
CA LYS A 90 16.38 18.32 0.77
C LYS A 90 17.38 19.50 0.67
N SER A 91 17.84 20.00 1.81
CA SER A 91 18.86 21.08 1.85
C SER A 91 20.30 20.56 1.79
N SER A 92 20.51 19.26 1.74
CA SER A 92 21.82 18.61 1.70
C SER A 92 22.15 18.23 0.27
N ASP A 93 23.27 18.73 -0.26
CA ASP A 93 23.75 18.39 -1.62
C ASP A 93 24.36 16.96 -1.68
N ILE A 94 23.66 15.97 -1.11
CA ILE A 94 24.12 14.59 -1.06
C ILE A 94 23.85 13.92 -2.41
N THR A 95 24.89 13.48 -3.07
CA THR A 95 24.78 12.80 -4.37
C THR A 95 24.69 11.26 -4.20
N LYS A 96 24.15 10.57 -5.20
CA LYS A 96 24.15 9.09 -5.23
C LYS A 96 25.56 8.49 -5.09
N ARG A 97 26.59 9.24 -5.52
CA ARG A 97 28.00 8.84 -5.38
C ARG A 97 28.44 8.88 -3.92
N ASP A 98 28.01 9.89 -3.16
CA ASP A 98 28.35 10.01 -1.74
C ASP A 98 27.69 8.90 -0.91
N ILE A 99 26.45 8.57 -1.23
CA ILE A 99 25.72 7.44 -0.60
C ILE A 99 26.43 6.11 -0.88
N LYS A 100 26.85 5.87 -2.12
CA LYS A 100 27.59 4.66 -2.48
C LYS A 100 28.96 4.62 -1.79
N ASN A 101 29.66 5.75 -1.72
CA ASN A 101 30.91 5.86 -1.00
C ASN A 101 30.73 5.59 0.50
N LEU A 102 29.70 6.13 1.13
CA LEU A 102 29.38 5.91 2.55
C LEU A 102 29.12 4.43 2.81
N ALA A 103 28.27 3.77 2.00
CA ALA A 103 27.98 2.36 2.12
C ALA A 103 29.23 1.47 1.98
N GLN A 104 30.16 1.86 1.12
CA GLN A 104 31.38 1.11 0.87
C GLN A 104 32.49 1.38 1.88
N SER A 105 32.72 2.65 2.26
CA SER A 105 33.84 3.04 3.13
C SER A 105 33.53 2.95 4.62
N SER A 106 32.26 3.11 5.00
CA SER A 106 31.86 3.19 6.42
C SER A 106 30.48 2.58 6.65
N PRO A 107 30.30 1.26 6.43
CA PRO A 107 29.00 0.59 6.59
C PRO A 107 28.43 0.72 7.99
N VAL A 108 29.29 0.77 9.03
CA VAL A 108 28.87 0.99 10.42
C VAL A 108 28.17 2.35 10.61
N ILE A 109 28.73 3.40 9.96
CA ILE A 109 28.11 4.73 9.99
C ILE A 109 26.81 4.72 9.18
N GLY A 110 26.77 4.05 8.03
CA GLY A 110 25.56 3.87 7.25
C GLY A 110 24.43 3.24 8.04
N ASN A 111 24.69 2.14 8.73
CA ASN A 111 23.71 1.48 9.60
C ASN A 111 23.30 2.35 10.80
N ALA A 112 24.22 3.13 11.38
CA ALA A 112 23.91 4.06 12.45
C ALA A 112 22.98 5.19 11.97
N ILE A 113 23.16 5.68 10.74
CA ILE A 113 22.26 6.68 10.14
C ILE A 113 20.87 6.09 9.91
N ILE A 114 20.75 4.88 9.39
CA ILE A 114 19.47 4.19 9.22
C ILE A 114 18.75 4.06 10.56
N LYS A 115 19.45 3.56 11.59
CA LYS A 115 18.89 3.41 12.93
C LYS A 115 18.49 4.76 13.55
N LEU A 116 19.27 5.81 13.34
CA LEU A 116 18.93 7.17 13.79
C LEU A 116 17.68 7.67 13.06
N PHE A 117 17.57 7.43 11.76
CA PHE A 117 16.43 7.81 10.96
C PHE A 117 15.15 7.05 11.36
N GLU A 118 15.24 5.75 11.62
CA GLU A 118 14.13 4.97 12.20
C GLU A 118 13.67 5.53 13.56
N THR A 119 14.63 5.92 14.41
CA THR A 119 14.32 6.57 15.70
C THR A 119 13.68 7.95 15.49
N TYR A 120 14.19 8.73 14.53
CA TYR A 120 13.59 10.01 14.14
C TYR A 120 12.14 9.83 13.64
N LEU A 121 11.87 8.82 12.83
CA LEU A 121 10.50 8.53 12.38
C LEU A 121 9.59 8.17 13.56
N LYS A 122 10.06 7.35 14.50
CA LYS A 122 9.34 7.02 15.73
C LYS A 122 9.06 8.26 16.59
N LEU A 123 10.06 9.11 16.82
CA LEU A 123 9.89 10.37 17.57
C LEU A 123 8.97 11.36 16.83
N LYS A 124 9.05 11.41 15.49
CA LYS A 124 8.14 12.20 14.66
C LYS A 124 6.70 11.70 14.77
N GLU A 125 6.50 10.41 14.92
CA GLU A 125 5.21 9.79 15.21
C GLU A 125 4.72 10.14 16.63
N GLU A 126 5.58 10.07 17.63
CA GLU A 126 5.26 10.38 19.05
C GLU A 126 4.99 11.86 19.30
N THR A 127 5.77 12.78 18.68
CA THR A 127 5.56 14.23 18.81
C THR A 127 4.30 14.72 18.12
N ASN A 128 3.80 14.00 17.14
CA ASN A 128 2.53 14.29 16.47
C ASN A 128 1.28 14.07 17.35
N HIS A 129 1.43 13.45 18.55
CA HIS A 129 0.35 13.35 19.52
C HIS A 129 0.04 14.67 20.26
N ASN A 130 0.96 15.66 20.23
CA ASN A 130 0.85 16.90 21.01
C ASN A 130 0.97 18.19 20.17
N ALA A 131 1.02 18.12 18.86
CA ALA A 131 1.21 19.31 18.00
C ALA A 131 -0.08 19.72 17.26
N ASP A 132 -0.29 21.04 17.22
CA ASP A 132 -1.35 21.73 16.51
C ASP A 132 -1.52 21.22 15.07
N PRO A 133 -2.74 20.95 14.57
CA PRO A 133 -2.99 20.34 13.26
C PRO A 133 -2.45 21.12 12.05
N GLN A 134 -2.00 22.38 12.25
CA GLN A 134 -1.59 23.28 11.16
C GLN A 134 -0.11 23.20 10.76
N SER A 135 0.75 22.44 11.45
CA SER A 135 2.20 22.41 11.18
C SER A 135 2.77 21.08 10.68
N LEU A 136 1.91 20.11 10.33
CA LEU A 136 2.34 18.79 9.92
C LEU A 136 2.53 18.74 8.41
N ASN A 137 3.76 18.46 7.95
CA ASN A 137 4.01 17.95 6.62
C ASN A 137 3.43 16.51 6.53
N LEU A 138 2.10 16.41 6.44
CA LEU A 138 1.40 15.15 6.21
C LEU A 138 1.91 14.53 4.90
N THR A 139 2.09 13.22 4.87
CA THR A 139 2.31 12.56 3.58
C THR A 139 1.11 12.83 2.67
N PRO A 140 1.28 12.89 1.34
CA PRO A 140 0.17 13.12 0.41
C PRO A 140 -1.03 12.19 0.67
N PHE A 141 -0.78 10.96 1.12
CA PHE A 141 -1.82 10.00 1.46
C PHE A 141 -2.60 10.37 2.73
N GLU A 142 -1.95 10.93 3.74
CA GLU A 142 -2.60 11.35 4.98
C GLU A 142 -3.45 12.60 4.78
N SER A 143 -2.96 13.55 3.96
CA SER A 143 -3.74 14.74 3.58
C SER A 143 -5.04 14.36 2.88
N ILE A 144 -4.98 13.42 1.93
CA ILE A 144 -6.18 12.93 1.21
C ILE A 144 -7.11 12.18 2.15
N ARG A 145 -6.57 11.33 3.03
CA ARG A 145 -7.37 10.62 4.04
C ARG A 145 -8.14 11.60 4.91
N SER A 146 -7.47 12.64 5.43
CA SER A 146 -8.10 13.68 6.24
C SER A 146 -9.21 14.41 5.47
N PHE A 147 -9.00 14.69 4.19
CA PHE A 147 -10.03 15.30 3.34
C PHE A 147 -11.25 14.38 3.16
N LEU A 148 -11.04 13.08 2.89
CA LEU A 148 -12.12 12.10 2.75
C LEU A 148 -12.87 11.92 4.07
N ASP A 149 -12.17 11.84 5.20
CA ASP A 149 -12.76 11.73 6.54
C ASP A 149 -13.62 12.96 6.87
N ASN A 150 -13.12 14.17 6.63
CA ASN A 150 -13.85 15.43 6.82
C ASN A 150 -15.09 15.52 5.92
N SER A 151 -15.02 14.98 4.71
CA SER A 151 -16.14 14.86 3.78
C SER A 151 -17.08 13.71 4.15
N LYS A 152 -16.80 12.96 5.24
CA LYS A 152 -17.54 11.76 5.66
C LYS A 152 -17.63 10.72 4.54
N ASN A 153 -16.63 10.69 3.67
CA ASN A 153 -16.56 9.82 2.49
C ASN A 153 -17.87 9.82 1.66
N TYR A 154 -18.54 11.00 1.51
CA TYR A 154 -19.78 11.15 0.78
C TYR A 154 -19.78 12.41 -0.10
N PHE A 155 -20.00 12.23 -1.40
CA PHE A 155 -19.96 13.29 -2.42
C PHE A 155 -21.27 13.33 -3.20
N PRO A 156 -22.24 14.19 -2.79
CA PRO A 156 -23.58 14.27 -3.39
C PRO A 156 -23.56 14.55 -4.90
N THR A 157 -22.62 15.38 -5.36
CA THR A 157 -22.49 15.75 -6.77
C THR A 157 -22.09 14.55 -7.63
N LEU A 158 -21.18 13.72 -7.13
CA LEU A 158 -20.75 12.49 -7.82
C LEU A 158 -21.88 11.43 -7.82
N GLU A 159 -22.66 11.34 -6.75
CA GLU A 159 -23.84 10.46 -6.72
C GLU A 159 -24.87 10.88 -7.79
N GLN A 160 -25.17 12.17 -7.89
CA GLN A 160 -26.10 12.68 -8.91
C GLN A 160 -25.56 12.43 -10.33
N ALA A 161 -24.28 12.65 -10.54
CA ALA A 161 -23.62 12.40 -11.81
C ALA A 161 -23.71 10.90 -12.21
N SER A 162 -23.44 9.99 -11.30
CA SER A 162 -23.55 8.54 -11.56
C SER A 162 -24.99 8.11 -11.87
N MET A 163 -25.97 8.66 -11.15
CA MET A 163 -27.40 8.42 -11.43
C MET A 163 -27.81 8.93 -12.82
N SER A 164 -27.27 10.06 -13.27
CA SER A 164 -27.56 10.59 -14.62
C SER A 164 -27.08 9.64 -15.74
N ILE A 165 -25.94 8.98 -15.55
CA ILE A 165 -25.46 7.95 -16.48
C ILE A 165 -26.39 6.74 -16.48
N ARG A 166 -26.77 6.24 -15.31
CA ARG A 166 -27.67 5.09 -15.21
C ARG A 166 -28.98 5.33 -15.94
N ALA A 167 -29.57 6.51 -15.77
CA ALA A 167 -30.79 6.90 -16.47
C ALA A 167 -30.62 6.95 -17.99
N LYS A 168 -29.47 7.44 -18.47
CA LYS A 168 -29.16 7.53 -19.93
C LYS A 168 -28.82 6.18 -20.56
N SER A 169 -28.34 5.22 -19.78
CA SER A 169 -27.73 3.97 -20.26
C SER A 169 -28.60 2.75 -20.05
N ASN A 170 -29.80 2.88 -19.45
CA ASN A 170 -30.65 1.76 -19.07
C ASN A 170 -29.91 0.68 -18.24
N ILE A 171 -28.97 1.10 -17.37
CA ILE A 171 -28.26 0.20 -16.47
C ILE A 171 -29.21 -0.11 -15.30
N ASN A 172 -30.19 -0.98 -15.54
CA ASN A 172 -31.20 -1.34 -14.55
C ASN A 172 -30.91 -2.67 -13.84
N ASP A 173 -30.04 -3.49 -14.43
CA ASP A 173 -29.65 -4.80 -13.90
C ASP A 173 -28.15 -4.86 -13.65
N ALA A 174 -27.77 -5.17 -12.40
CA ALA A 174 -26.39 -5.28 -11.98
C ALA A 174 -25.64 -6.42 -12.69
N SER A 175 -26.32 -7.50 -13.09
CA SER A 175 -25.72 -8.61 -13.84
C SER A 175 -25.18 -8.19 -15.19
N SER A 176 -25.74 -7.15 -15.79
CA SER A 176 -25.38 -6.59 -17.08
C SER A 176 -24.44 -5.38 -17.00
N ASN A 177 -23.97 -5.01 -15.82
CA ASN A 177 -23.14 -3.79 -15.62
C ASN A 177 -21.98 -3.70 -16.60
N TYR A 178 -21.20 -4.79 -16.75
CA TYR A 178 -20.05 -4.77 -17.66
C TYR A 178 -20.45 -4.45 -19.11
N PHE A 179 -21.45 -5.16 -19.62
CA PHE A 179 -21.92 -4.97 -20.99
C PHE A 179 -22.51 -3.58 -21.21
N ASN A 180 -23.35 -3.12 -20.28
CA ASN A 180 -24.01 -1.81 -20.38
C ASN A 180 -22.99 -0.66 -20.28
N LEU A 181 -21.95 -0.78 -19.44
CA LEU A 181 -20.87 0.19 -19.34
C LEU A 181 -20.03 0.22 -20.62
N CYS A 182 -19.69 -0.95 -21.20
CA CYS A 182 -19.00 -1.03 -22.49
C CYS A 182 -19.82 -0.35 -23.59
N LYS A 183 -21.10 -0.68 -23.68
CA LYS A 183 -22.02 -0.09 -24.64
C LYS A 183 -22.14 1.44 -24.49
N TYR A 184 -22.23 1.92 -23.25
CA TYR A 184 -22.24 3.36 -22.96
C TYR A 184 -20.98 4.06 -23.47
N VAL A 185 -19.82 3.51 -23.19
CA VAL A 185 -18.52 4.06 -23.62
C VAL A 185 -18.41 4.09 -25.14
N GLU A 186 -18.83 3.02 -25.82
CA GLU A 186 -18.75 2.91 -27.28
C GLU A 186 -19.80 3.78 -27.97
N ASP A 187 -21.05 3.74 -27.51
CA ASP A 187 -22.17 4.41 -28.19
C ASP A 187 -22.23 5.92 -27.89
N LYS A 188 -21.99 6.31 -26.63
CA LYS A 188 -22.12 7.71 -26.20
C LYS A 188 -20.81 8.48 -26.23
N LEU A 189 -19.73 7.89 -25.71
CA LEU A 189 -18.44 8.56 -25.67
C LEU A 189 -17.63 8.35 -26.96
N LYS A 190 -18.05 7.41 -27.84
CA LYS A 190 -17.33 7.06 -29.08
C LYS A 190 -15.89 6.59 -28.83
N ILE A 191 -15.69 5.92 -27.68
CA ILE A 191 -14.39 5.42 -27.22
C ILE A 191 -14.41 3.90 -27.32
N GLN A 192 -13.35 3.30 -27.87
CA GLN A 192 -13.20 1.84 -27.93
C GLN A 192 -12.66 1.26 -26.63
N ILE A 193 -13.15 0.08 -26.23
CA ILE A 193 -12.58 -0.66 -25.12
C ILE A 193 -11.69 -1.77 -25.66
N LYS A 194 -10.43 -1.80 -25.20
CA LYS A 194 -9.44 -2.83 -25.56
C LYS A 194 -8.96 -3.55 -24.32
N VAL A 195 -9.06 -4.88 -24.33
CA VAL A 195 -8.45 -5.72 -23.30
C VAL A 195 -7.08 -6.16 -23.81
N LEU A 196 -6.02 -5.85 -23.04
CA LEU A 196 -4.64 -6.18 -23.41
C LEU A 196 -4.01 -7.14 -22.38
N PRO A 197 -3.03 -7.96 -22.80
CA PRO A 197 -2.27 -8.84 -21.94
C PRO A 197 -1.57 -8.10 -20.81
N LYS A 198 -1.42 -8.76 -19.66
CA LYS A 198 -0.69 -8.24 -18.48
C LYS A 198 0.72 -7.78 -18.84
N SER A 199 1.41 -8.50 -19.73
CA SER A 199 2.76 -8.17 -20.19
C SER A 199 2.88 -6.79 -20.87
N ILE A 200 1.79 -6.29 -21.45
CA ILE A 200 1.73 -4.97 -22.09
C ILE A 200 1.24 -3.90 -21.10
N MET A 201 0.40 -4.30 -20.15
CA MET A 201 -0.17 -3.40 -19.15
C MET A 201 0.76 -3.17 -17.95
N GLU A 202 1.80 -3.99 -17.79
CA GLU A 202 2.72 -3.96 -16.65
C GLU A 202 1.94 -3.98 -15.31
N ASN A 203 2.03 -2.90 -14.54
CA ASN A 203 1.33 -2.76 -13.25
C ASN A 203 0.01 -1.98 -13.33
N LEU A 204 -0.40 -1.55 -14.53
CA LEU A 204 -1.63 -0.78 -14.72
C LEU A 204 -2.83 -1.69 -14.89
N PHE A 205 -3.92 -1.36 -14.21
CA PHE A 205 -5.21 -2.05 -14.37
C PHE A 205 -6.02 -1.50 -15.53
N SER A 206 -5.99 -0.19 -15.72
CA SER A 206 -6.63 0.50 -16.82
C SER A 206 -5.91 1.81 -17.17
N ARG A 207 -6.05 2.28 -18.40
CA ARG A 207 -5.63 3.62 -18.82
C ARG A 207 -6.47 4.11 -19.99
N TYR A 208 -6.65 5.41 -20.08
CA TYR A 208 -7.22 6.07 -21.25
C TYR A 208 -6.12 6.54 -22.21
N ASP A 209 -6.28 6.24 -23.51
CA ASP A 209 -5.43 6.70 -24.61
C ASP A 209 -6.25 7.70 -25.45
N PRO A 210 -6.14 9.02 -25.19
CA PRO A 210 -6.93 10.02 -25.89
C PRO A 210 -6.57 10.13 -27.37
N HIS A 211 -5.31 9.86 -27.74
CA HIS A 211 -4.87 9.95 -29.15
C HIS A 211 -5.53 8.90 -30.04
N ARG A 212 -5.84 7.75 -29.49
CA ARG A 212 -6.48 6.65 -30.22
C ARG A 212 -7.95 6.45 -29.84
N GLY A 213 -8.49 7.31 -28.98
CA GLY A 213 -9.88 7.23 -28.52
C GLY A 213 -10.22 5.88 -27.91
N ARG A 214 -9.39 5.36 -26.98
CA ARG A 214 -9.61 4.03 -26.41
C ARG A 214 -9.30 3.94 -24.92
N ILE A 215 -10.13 3.18 -24.20
CA ILE A 215 -9.85 2.72 -22.83
C ILE A 215 -9.19 1.35 -22.95
N ILE A 216 -8.03 1.21 -22.33
CA ILE A 216 -7.26 -0.03 -22.28
C ILE A 216 -7.41 -0.64 -20.89
N ILE A 217 -7.73 -1.93 -20.82
CA ILE A 217 -7.97 -2.67 -19.57
C ILE A 217 -7.11 -3.92 -19.56
N SER A 218 -6.55 -4.27 -18.41
CA SER A 218 -5.76 -5.49 -18.24
C SER A 218 -6.66 -6.74 -18.31
N GLU A 219 -6.21 -7.77 -19.05
CA GLU A 219 -6.87 -9.08 -19.07
C GLU A 219 -6.86 -9.77 -17.69
N ALA A 220 -5.88 -9.42 -16.84
CA ALA A 220 -5.72 -9.98 -15.49
C ALA A 220 -6.91 -9.70 -14.56
N LEU A 221 -7.77 -8.74 -14.91
CA LEU A 221 -8.93 -8.38 -14.12
C LEU A 221 -10.11 -9.31 -14.39
N ASN A 222 -10.81 -9.73 -13.34
CA ASN A 222 -12.13 -10.35 -13.46
C ASN A 222 -13.19 -9.33 -13.93
N ILE A 223 -14.37 -9.81 -14.30
CA ILE A 223 -15.46 -8.97 -14.85
C ILE A 223 -15.85 -7.84 -13.87
N ALA A 224 -15.96 -8.13 -12.57
CA ALA A 224 -16.30 -7.13 -11.55
C ALA A 224 -15.27 -5.98 -11.51
N ASN A 225 -13.98 -6.32 -11.53
CA ASN A 225 -12.92 -5.32 -11.56
C ASN A 225 -12.86 -4.57 -12.89
N LYS A 226 -13.12 -5.23 -14.03
CA LYS A 226 -13.21 -4.57 -15.35
C LYS A 226 -14.36 -3.55 -15.35
N SER A 227 -15.53 -3.91 -14.86
CA SER A 227 -16.69 -3.01 -14.71
C SER A 227 -16.33 -1.78 -13.87
N PHE A 228 -15.67 -1.99 -12.75
CA PHE A 228 -15.23 -0.91 -11.87
C PHE A 228 -14.21 0.01 -12.55
N GLN A 229 -13.23 -0.56 -13.26
CA GLN A 229 -12.24 0.25 -13.98
C GLN A 229 -12.88 1.07 -15.11
N ILE A 230 -13.82 0.51 -15.85
CA ILE A 230 -14.58 1.26 -16.89
C ILE A 230 -15.35 2.41 -16.24
N ALA A 231 -16.08 2.14 -15.15
CA ALA A 231 -16.84 3.14 -14.43
C ALA A 231 -15.96 4.29 -13.91
N SER A 232 -14.77 3.96 -13.37
CA SER A 232 -13.80 4.96 -12.93
C SER A 232 -13.22 5.77 -14.11
N GLN A 233 -12.97 5.15 -15.26
CA GLN A 233 -12.52 5.86 -16.47
C GLN A 233 -13.60 6.80 -17.03
N ILE A 234 -14.88 6.42 -16.97
CA ILE A 234 -15.99 7.30 -17.34
C ILE A 234 -15.96 8.59 -16.51
N ALA A 235 -15.70 8.48 -15.19
CA ALA A 235 -15.57 9.64 -14.30
C ALA A 235 -14.46 10.59 -14.75
N LEU A 236 -13.29 10.04 -15.11
CA LEU A 236 -12.13 10.82 -15.54
C LEU A 236 -12.31 11.47 -16.91
N ILE A 237 -13.17 10.90 -17.76
CA ILE A 237 -13.39 11.38 -19.15
C ILE A 237 -14.56 12.38 -19.21
N GLU A 238 -15.70 12.01 -18.61
CA GLU A 238 -16.95 12.79 -18.75
C GLU A 238 -17.16 13.80 -17.61
N PHE A 239 -16.62 13.53 -16.41
CA PHE A 239 -16.83 14.34 -15.23
C PHE A 239 -15.54 14.94 -14.66
N ASP A 240 -14.53 15.13 -15.50
CA ASP A 240 -13.25 15.71 -15.10
C ASP A 240 -13.41 17.11 -14.47
N GLU A 241 -14.25 17.96 -15.05
CA GLU A 241 -14.53 19.30 -14.52
C GLU A 241 -15.16 19.23 -13.13
N LEU A 242 -16.16 18.37 -12.93
CA LEU A 242 -16.82 18.17 -11.63
C LEU A 242 -15.83 17.67 -10.55
N ILE A 243 -14.95 16.74 -10.91
CA ILE A 243 -13.91 16.24 -10.03
C ILE A 243 -12.91 17.36 -9.70
N ASN A 244 -12.50 18.15 -10.69
CA ASN A 244 -11.59 19.28 -10.49
C ASN A 244 -12.20 20.37 -9.60
N GLU A 245 -13.51 20.63 -9.67
CA GLU A 245 -14.19 21.52 -8.72
C GLU A 245 -14.08 21.07 -7.26
N ILE A 246 -14.16 19.74 -7.01
CA ILE A 246 -13.98 19.18 -5.67
C ILE A 246 -12.51 19.31 -5.24
N ILE A 247 -11.57 19.08 -6.15
CA ILE A 247 -10.14 19.22 -5.90
C ILE A 247 -9.75 20.67 -5.56
N ILE A 248 -10.32 21.65 -6.27
CA ILE A 248 -10.08 23.07 -5.98
C ILE A 248 -10.53 23.42 -4.56
N LYS A 249 -11.66 22.86 -4.11
CA LYS A 249 -12.18 23.08 -2.74
C LYS A 249 -11.36 22.39 -1.65
N SER A 250 -10.47 21.45 -2.00
CA SER A 250 -9.62 20.74 -1.03
C SER A 250 -8.40 21.55 -0.57
N ASP A 251 -8.08 22.66 -1.26
CA ASP A 251 -6.92 23.54 -1.00
C ASP A 251 -5.55 22.84 -1.07
N PHE A 252 -5.46 21.69 -1.75
CA PHE A 252 -4.20 20.98 -1.97
C PHE A 252 -3.29 21.75 -2.92
N LYS A 253 -2.01 21.86 -2.54
CA LYS A 253 -0.99 22.58 -3.33
C LYS A 253 -0.19 21.64 -4.21
N SER A 254 0.12 20.45 -3.70
CA SER A 254 0.93 19.46 -4.42
C SER A 254 0.18 18.85 -5.60
N SER A 255 0.89 18.67 -6.74
CA SER A 255 0.37 17.94 -7.90
C SER A 255 0.03 16.50 -7.57
N ASP A 256 0.82 15.87 -6.70
CA ASP A 256 0.64 14.47 -6.30
C ASP A 256 -0.61 14.30 -5.44
N GLU A 257 -0.88 15.22 -4.50
CA GLU A 257 -2.12 15.22 -3.73
C GLU A 257 -3.35 15.38 -4.62
N LYS A 258 -3.30 16.34 -5.56
CA LYS A 258 -4.39 16.53 -6.53
C LYS A 258 -4.63 15.31 -7.39
N TYR A 259 -3.57 14.68 -7.88
CA TYR A 259 -3.67 13.47 -8.68
C TYR A 259 -4.27 12.29 -7.89
N LEU A 260 -3.79 12.06 -6.68
CA LEU A 260 -4.28 10.98 -5.82
C LEU A 260 -5.74 11.22 -5.39
N LEU A 261 -6.12 12.46 -5.08
CA LEU A 261 -7.52 12.80 -4.79
C LEU A 261 -8.39 12.59 -6.03
N LYS A 262 -7.92 13.00 -7.21
CA LYS A 262 -8.61 12.77 -8.49
C LYS A 262 -8.93 11.30 -8.70
N MET A 263 -7.94 10.42 -8.50
CA MET A 263 -8.12 8.98 -8.61
C MET A 263 -9.09 8.43 -7.55
N SER A 264 -9.03 8.94 -6.32
CA SER A 264 -9.94 8.54 -5.24
C SER A 264 -11.40 8.92 -5.55
N LEU A 265 -11.63 10.13 -6.07
CA LEU A 265 -12.97 10.58 -6.48
C LEU A 265 -13.50 9.83 -7.70
N ALA A 266 -12.63 9.49 -8.67
CA ALA A 266 -13.00 8.66 -9.80
C ALA A 266 -13.39 7.23 -9.36
N ASN A 267 -12.66 6.67 -8.40
CA ASN A 267 -13.00 5.37 -7.80
C ASN A 267 -14.32 5.44 -7.01
N TYR A 268 -14.54 6.52 -6.25
CA TYR A 268 -15.82 6.78 -5.58
C TYR A 268 -16.98 6.78 -6.59
N PHE A 269 -16.83 7.53 -7.69
CA PHE A 269 -17.83 7.57 -8.75
C PHE A 269 -18.06 6.18 -9.34
N GLY A 270 -17.00 5.41 -9.62
CA GLY A 270 -17.10 4.05 -10.13
C GLY A 270 -17.94 3.15 -9.22
N LEU A 271 -17.72 3.23 -7.90
CA LEU A 271 -18.53 2.52 -6.91
C LEU A 271 -19.99 2.98 -6.93
N SER A 272 -20.25 4.29 -7.01
CA SER A 272 -21.62 4.84 -7.02
C SER A 272 -22.38 4.46 -8.30
N LEU A 273 -21.68 4.34 -9.42
CA LEU A 273 -22.27 3.94 -10.69
C LEU A 273 -22.70 2.46 -10.69
N ILE A 274 -21.84 1.57 -10.15
CA ILE A 274 -22.11 0.13 -10.06
C ILE A 274 -23.13 -0.18 -8.97
N MET A 275 -23.08 0.52 -7.84
CA MET A 275 -23.92 0.33 -6.65
C MET A 275 -24.64 1.64 -6.32
N PRO A 276 -25.76 1.98 -6.99
CA PRO A 276 -26.48 3.22 -6.75
C PRO A 276 -26.95 3.34 -5.30
N TYR A 277 -26.88 4.54 -4.75
CA TYR A 277 -27.02 4.78 -3.31
C TYR A 277 -28.27 4.13 -2.71
N ASP A 278 -29.45 4.52 -3.17
CA ASP A 278 -30.72 4.13 -2.53
C ASP A 278 -31.01 2.63 -2.74
N GLU A 279 -30.70 2.08 -3.92
CA GLU A 279 -30.84 0.66 -4.24
C GLU A 279 -29.87 -0.19 -3.42
N PHE A 280 -28.59 0.22 -3.36
CA PHE A 280 -27.58 -0.49 -2.59
C PHE A 280 -27.87 -0.46 -1.10
N LYS A 281 -28.23 0.70 -0.55
CA LYS A 281 -28.58 0.84 0.87
C LYS A 281 -29.82 0.02 1.24
N SER A 282 -30.87 0.03 0.42
CA SER A 282 -32.06 -0.79 0.65
C SER A 282 -31.71 -2.28 0.68
N SER A 283 -30.95 -2.75 -0.32
CA SER A 283 -30.45 -4.14 -0.37
C SER A 283 -29.57 -4.49 0.84
N ALA A 284 -28.70 -3.57 1.26
CA ALA A 284 -27.83 -3.79 2.42
C ALA A 284 -28.64 -3.97 3.72
N VAL A 285 -29.66 -3.16 3.93
CA VAL A 285 -30.55 -3.30 5.10
C VAL A 285 -31.35 -4.60 5.04
N GLU A 286 -31.97 -4.91 3.90
CA GLU A 286 -32.73 -6.14 3.67
C GLU A 286 -31.91 -7.40 3.97
N LEU A 287 -30.66 -7.42 3.50
CA LEU A 287 -29.71 -8.54 3.65
C LEU A 287 -28.93 -8.50 4.97
N ARG A 288 -29.26 -7.58 5.88
CA ARG A 288 -28.53 -7.39 7.13
C ARG A 288 -27.01 -7.28 6.91
N TYR A 289 -26.63 -6.58 5.84
CA TYR A 289 -25.22 -6.31 5.45
C TYR A 289 -24.40 -7.56 5.15
N ASP A 290 -25.00 -8.62 4.64
CA ASP A 290 -24.29 -9.80 4.15
C ASP A 290 -23.41 -9.44 2.94
N LEU A 291 -22.08 -9.46 3.13
CA LEU A 291 -21.10 -9.03 2.13
C LEU A 291 -21.07 -9.94 0.91
N GLU A 292 -21.28 -11.25 1.10
CA GLU A 292 -21.26 -12.22 0.00
C GLU A 292 -22.49 -12.03 -0.89
N ILE A 293 -23.67 -11.96 -0.30
CA ILE A 293 -24.91 -11.81 -1.08
C ILE A 293 -24.96 -10.43 -1.73
N LEU A 294 -24.49 -9.37 -1.05
CA LEU A 294 -24.38 -8.04 -1.64
C LEU A 294 -23.43 -8.04 -2.84
N SER A 295 -22.27 -8.69 -2.73
CA SER A 295 -21.32 -8.76 -3.83
C SER A 295 -21.89 -9.50 -5.05
N ALA A 296 -22.65 -10.57 -4.82
CA ALA A 296 -23.35 -11.31 -5.86
C ALA A 296 -24.49 -10.48 -6.49
N ARG A 297 -25.35 -9.83 -5.66
CA ARG A 297 -26.49 -9.01 -6.12
C ARG A 297 -26.05 -7.86 -7.02
N PHE A 298 -24.92 -7.21 -6.71
CA PHE A 298 -24.37 -6.09 -7.51
C PHE A 298 -23.28 -6.51 -8.50
N SER A 299 -23.05 -7.80 -8.71
CA SER A 299 -22.05 -8.36 -9.63
C SER A 299 -20.69 -7.69 -9.46
N THR A 300 -20.28 -7.48 -8.21
CA THR A 300 -19.04 -6.84 -7.83
C THR A 300 -18.23 -7.71 -6.85
N ASN A 301 -17.10 -7.23 -6.34
CA ASN A 301 -16.34 -7.95 -5.33
C ASN A 301 -16.61 -7.42 -3.91
N ILE A 302 -16.24 -8.22 -2.91
CA ILE A 302 -16.46 -7.88 -1.50
C ILE A 302 -15.70 -6.61 -1.10
N GLU A 303 -14.51 -6.37 -1.66
CA GLU A 303 -13.75 -5.16 -1.39
C GLU A 303 -14.54 -3.91 -1.80
N HIS A 304 -15.13 -3.90 -2.99
CA HIS A 304 -15.96 -2.80 -3.47
C HIS A 304 -17.22 -2.61 -2.61
N VAL A 305 -17.87 -3.71 -2.18
CA VAL A 305 -19.00 -3.65 -1.25
C VAL A 305 -18.59 -2.99 0.06
N CYS A 306 -17.47 -3.41 0.67
CA CYS A 306 -16.97 -2.82 1.91
C CYS A 306 -16.66 -1.32 1.74
N GLN A 307 -15.99 -0.93 0.67
CA GLN A 307 -15.72 0.47 0.36
C GLN A 307 -17.03 1.26 0.19
N ARG A 308 -17.99 0.72 -0.56
CA ARG A 308 -19.29 1.38 -0.78
C ARG A 308 -20.08 1.56 0.50
N LEU A 309 -20.06 0.60 1.41
CA LEU A 309 -20.72 0.70 2.71
C LEU A 309 -20.21 1.88 3.55
N THR A 310 -18.94 2.27 3.40
CA THR A 310 -18.40 3.45 4.09
C THR A 310 -18.91 4.78 3.53
N THR A 311 -19.56 4.78 2.39
CA THR A 311 -20.06 5.99 1.72
C THR A 311 -21.54 6.31 2.01
N LEU A 312 -22.22 5.49 2.81
CA LEU A 312 -23.66 5.60 3.06
C LEU A 312 -24.01 6.71 4.06
N ASN A 313 -23.64 7.96 3.75
CA ASN A 313 -23.76 9.16 4.62
C ASN A 313 -24.71 10.24 4.10
N LYS A 314 -25.66 9.90 3.23
CA LYS A 314 -26.72 10.82 2.80
C LYS A 314 -27.62 11.19 4.01
N ARG A 315 -27.69 12.48 4.36
CA ARG A 315 -28.39 12.96 5.58
C ARG A 315 -29.82 12.46 5.70
N THR A 316 -30.54 12.35 4.59
CA THR A 316 -31.95 11.89 4.55
C THR A 316 -32.10 10.38 4.56
N ASN A 317 -31.01 9.61 4.37
CA ASN A 317 -31.06 8.15 4.24
C ASN A 317 -29.72 7.52 4.69
N LEU A 318 -29.37 7.68 5.99
CA LEU A 318 -28.13 7.17 6.55
C LEU A 318 -28.08 5.65 6.60
N GLY A 319 -26.91 5.07 6.31
CA GLY A 319 -26.60 3.67 6.58
C GLY A 319 -25.95 3.46 7.96
N VAL A 320 -25.55 2.23 8.26
CA VAL A 320 -24.68 1.94 9.40
C VAL A 320 -23.32 2.61 9.16
N PRO A 321 -22.78 3.38 10.12
CA PRO A 321 -21.50 4.03 9.95
C PRO A 321 -20.37 3.02 10.08
N PHE A 322 -19.88 2.53 8.94
CA PHE A 322 -18.77 1.61 8.86
C PHE A 322 -17.42 2.32 8.75
N PHE A 323 -16.39 1.62 9.21
CA PHE A 323 -15.00 1.86 8.81
C PHE A 323 -14.49 0.67 8.00
N TYR A 324 -13.50 0.94 7.17
CA TYR A 324 -12.84 -0.05 6.33
C TYR A 324 -11.33 0.12 6.39
N PHE A 325 -10.62 -1.00 6.52
CA PHE A 325 -9.18 -1.08 6.37
C PHE A 325 -8.78 -2.20 5.43
N LYS A 326 -7.67 -2.02 4.74
CA LYS A 326 -6.99 -3.05 3.95
C LYS A 326 -5.54 -3.12 4.39
N PHE A 327 -5.08 -4.32 4.73
CA PHE A 327 -3.73 -4.59 5.18
C PHE A 327 -3.05 -5.62 4.30
N ASP A 328 -1.71 -5.54 4.23
CA ASP A 328 -0.89 -6.65 3.76
C ASP A 328 -0.59 -7.64 4.91
N GLU A 329 0.15 -8.72 4.60
CA GLU A 329 0.53 -9.73 5.60
C GLU A 329 1.47 -9.17 6.68
N ALA A 330 2.19 -8.09 6.40
CA ALA A 330 3.08 -7.41 7.36
C ALA A 330 2.32 -6.44 8.29
N GLY A 331 1.01 -6.21 8.04
CA GLY A 331 0.18 -5.29 8.83
C GLY A 331 0.21 -3.84 8.34
N ASN A 332 0.84 -3.55 7.19
CA ASN A 332 0.83 -2.21 6.61
C ASN A 332 -0.55 -1.85 6.04
N ILE A 333 -0.98 -0.61 6.26
CA ILE A 333 -2.26 -0.10 5.79
C ILE A 333 -2.15 0.34 4.33
N HIS A 334 -2.85 -0.37 3.45
CA HIS A 334 -2.99 -0.01 2.04
C HIS A 334 -4.19 0.92 1.75
N SER A 335 -5.25 0.79 2.53
CA SER A 335 -6.45 1.64 2.38
C SER A 335 -7.16 1.78 3.72
N ARG A 336 -7.69 2.97 3.97
CA ARG A 336 -8.47 3.32 5.15
C ARG A 336 -9.60 4.26 4.75
N LEU A 337 -10.84 3.93 5.12
CA LEU A 337 -12.03 4.74 4.85
C LEU A 337 -12.93 4.75 6.07
N PHE A 338 -13.50 5.92 6.39
CA PHE A 338 -14.45 6.09 7.49
C PHE A 338 -15.73 6.77 7.01
N SER A 339 -16.87 6.27 7.48
CA SER A 339 -18.17 6.95 7.31
C SER A 339 -18.36 8.09 8.30
N LYS A 340 -17.64 8.08 9.41
CA LYS A 340 -17.78 9.02 10.53
C LYS A 340 -16.43 9.19 11.19
N ASP A 341 -16.22 10.34 11.85
CA ASP A 341 -15.06 10.57 12.69
C ASP A 341 -14.95 9.48 13.76
N MET A 342 -13.92 8.68 13.65
CA MET A 342 -13.58 7.63 14.60
C MET A 342 -12.12 7.82 14.99
N ASN A 343 -11.88 7.98 16.28
CA ASN A 343 -10.52 8.05 16.81
C ASN A 343 -9.91 6.64 16.81
N PHE A 344 -9.44 6.21 15.65
CA PHE A 344 -8.60 5.02 15.53
C PHE A 344 -7.13 5.42 15.65
N PRO A 345 -6.30 4.54 16.23
CA PRO A 345 -4.86 4.73 16.22
C PRO A 345 -4.32 4.89 14.80
N LYS A 346 -3.18 5.55 14.66
CA LYS A 346 -2.52 5.71 13.36
C LYS A 346 -2.16 4.35 12.73
N ASN A 347 -1.68 3.41 13.55
CA ASN A 347 -1.28 2.07 13.14
C ASN A 347 -2.07 0.97 13.88
N PRO A 348 -3.38 0.83 13.61
CA PRO A 348 -4.19 -0.20 14.26
C PRO A 348 -3.74 -1.62 13.90
N GLY A 349 -3.03 -1.81 12.79
CA GLY A 349 -2.46 -3.09 12.36
C GLY A 349 -1.29 -3.59 13.20
N ALA A 350 -0.76 -2.80 14.13
CA ALA A 350 0.34 -3.23 14.99
C ALA A 350 -0.08 -4.25 16.06
N ASN A 351 -1.38 -4.37 16.37
CA ASN A 351 -1.86 -5.32 17.38
C ASN A 351 -2.00 -6.74 16.79
N PRO A 352 -1.21 -7.73 17.24
CA PRO A 352 -1.23 -9.09 16.70
C PRO A 352 -2.53 -9.85 17.00
N ASP A 353 -3.30 -9.44 18.01
CA ASP A 353 -4.55 -10.09 18.40
C ASP A 353 -5.74 -9.63 17.56
N TRP A 354 -5.56 -8.63 16.73
CA TRP A 354 -6.62 -8.18 15.85
C TRP A 354 -6.89 -9.20 14.74
N SER A 355 -8.16 -9.36 14.40
CA SER A 355 -8.65 -10.35 13.42
C SER A 355 -7.97 -10.26 12.05
N VAL A 356 -7.40 -9.10 11.73
CA VAL A 356 -6.65 -8.85 10.50
C VAL A 356 -5.44 -9.79 10.33
N HIS A 357 -4.77 -10.16 11.41
CA HIS A 357 -3.64 -11.09 11.38
C HIS A 357 -4.10 -12.56 11.47
N GLN A 358 -5.17 -12.81 12.22
CA GLN A 358 -5.67 -14.17 12.42
C GLN A 358 -6.33 -14.75 11.16
N ILE A 359 -6.91 -13.89 10.30
CA ILE A 359 -7.62 -14.33 9.10
C ILE A 359 -6.70 -15.00 8.05
N TYR A 360 -5.38 -14.70 8.08
CA TYR A 360 -4.40 -15.36 7.19
C TYR A 360 -4.21 -16.84 7.48
N LYS A 361 -4.58 -17.31 8.68
CA LYS A 361 -4.53 -18.74 9.03
C LYS A 361 -5.58 -19.56 8.29
N ASN A 362 -6.71 -18.94 7.91
CA ASN A 362 -7.81 -19.56 7.17
C ASN A 362 -8.26 -18.66 6.01
N PRO A 363 -7.49 -18.56 4.92
CA PRO A 363 -7.82 -17.72 3.79
C PRO A 363 -9.17 -18.12 3.17
N GLY A 364 -9.99 -17.12 2.83
CA GLY A 364 -11.32 -17.32 2.26
C GLY A 364 -12.45 -17.48 3.29
N SER A 365 -12.13 -17.67 4.57
CA SER A 365 -13.14 -17.63 5.63
C SER A 365 -13.54 -16.18 5.98
N THR A 366 -14.60 -16.03 6.77
CA THR A 366 -14.99 -14.76 7.39
C THR A 366 -14.76 -14.88 8.90
N LEU A 367 -13.98 -13.96 9.47
CA LEU A 367 -13.73 -13.91 10.91
C LEU A 367 -14.45 -12.71 11.51
N VAL A 368 -15.28 -12.95 12.54
CA VAL A 368 -16.01 -11.90 13.26
C VAL A 368 -15.42 -11.77 14.66
N GLN A 369 -15.04 -10.55 15.03
CA GLN A 369 -14.42 -10.24 16.32
C GLN A 369 -15.02 -8.98 16.93
N VAL A 370 -15.15 -8.95 18.25
CA VAL A 370 -15.42 -7.72 18.98
C VAL A 370 -14.11 -7.17 19.52
N SER A 371 -13.81 -5.91 19.20
CA SER A 371 -12.65 -5.19 19.71
C SER A 371 -13.08 -4.02 20.59
N GLU A 372 -12.23 -3.67 21.56
CA GLU A 372 -12.43 -2.53 22.45
C GLU A 372 -11.23 -1.60 22.31
N LEU A 373 -11.51 -0.34 21.95
CA LEU A 373 -10.48 0.72 21.91
C LEU A 373 -10.26 1.32 23.29
N GLU A 374 -9.14 2.02 23.48
CA GLU A 374 -8.93 2.88 24.65
C GLU A 374 -10.12 3.84 24.82
N GLY A 375 -10.61 3.97 26.04
CA GLY A 375 -11.86 4.70 26.33
C GLY A 375 -13.13 3.86 26.30
N GLY A 376 -13.03 2.51 26.16
CA GLY A 376 -14.13 1.57 26.35
C GLY A 376 -15.12 1.47 25.18
N LYS A 377 -14.83 2.11 24.05
CA LYS A 377 -15.67 1.98 22.83
C LYS A 377 -15.46 0.61 22.19
N LYS A 378 -16.57 -0.10 21.97
CA LYS A 378 -16.57 -1.45 21.38
C LYS A 378 -17.01 -1.43 19.94
N PHE A 379 -16.37 -2.24 19.12
CA PHE A 379 -16.62 -2.39 17.69
C PHE A 379 -16.77 -3.86 17.33
N ILE A 380 -17.70 -4.15 16.42
CA ILE A 380 -17.75 -5.42 15.71
C ILE A 380 -16.91 -5.29 14.44
N ASN A 381 -16.03 -6.26 14.21
CA ASN A 381 -15.13 -6.32 13.07
C ASN A 381 -15.41 -7.58 12.25
N ILE A 382 -15.55 -7.43 10.96
CA ILE A 382 -15.72 -8.50 9.98
C ILE A 382 -14.47 -8.50 9.13
N SER A 383 -13.66 -9.54 9.27
CA SER A 383 -12.38 -9.67 8.56
C SER A 383 -12.46 -10.75 7.51
N LYS A 384 -11.86 -10.49 6.35
CA LYS A 384 -11.79 -11.43 5.23
C LYS A 384 -10.50 -11.25 4.47
N THR A 385 -9.98 -12.34 3.87
CA THR A 385 -8.86 -12.26 2.95
C THR A 385 -9.35 -12.02 1.53
N ILE A 386 -8.62 -11.20 0.80
CA ILE A 386 -8.82 -10.97 -0.63
C ILE A 386 -7.51 -11.23 -1.38
N LYS A 387 -7.62 -11.83 -2.57
CA LYS A 387 -6.47 -12.04 -3.46
C LYS A 387 -6.43 -10.94 -4.50
N ARG A 388 -5.25 -10.39 -4.75
CA ARG A 388 -5.04 -9.60 -5.96
C ARG A 388 -5.06 -10.56 -7.15
N SER A 389 -5.94 -10.32 -8.13
CA SER A 389 -5.97 -11.14 -9.35
C SER A 389 -4.64 -11.03 -10.07
N LEU A 390 -3.84 -12.10 -10.04
CA LEU A 390 -2.64 -12.27 -10.84
C LEU A 390 -2.89 -13.44 -11.80
N VAL A 391 -2.55 -13.26 -13.05
CA VAL A 391 -2.78 -14.27 -14.11
C VAL A 391 -1.61 -15.25 -14.22
N ASN A 392 -0.46 -14.96 -13.62
CA ASN A 392 0.71 -15.84 -13.73
C ASN A 392 0.64 -17.00 -12.72
N ILE A 393 0.71 -18.22 -13.24
CA ILE A 393 0.73 -19.48 -12.47
C ILE A 393 1.97 -19.55 -11.54
N ASN A 394 3.07 -18.89 -11.93
CA ASN A 394 4.35 -18.92 -11.22
C ASN A 394 4.52 -17.79 -10.19
N GLU A 395 3.58 -16.87 -10.08
CA GLU A 395 3.63 -15.79 -9.09
C GLU A 395 2.61 -16.06 -7.99
N THR A 396 3.05 -16.08 -6.74
CA THR A 396 2.14 -16.09 -5.58
C THR A 396 1.37 -14.77 -5.56
N SER A 397 0.05 -14.84 -5.71
CA SER A 397 -0.80 -13.64 -5.58
C SER A 397 -0.70 -13.08 -4.18
N PRO A 398 -0.29 -11.81 -4.00
CA PRO A 398 -0.28 -11.22 -2.68
C PRO A 398 -1.68 -11.27 -2.07
N LEU A 399 -1.73 -11.77 -0.84
CA LEU A 399 -2.93 -11.87 -0.05
C LEU A 399 -3.05 -10.61 0.79
N PHE A 400 -4.23 -10.00 0.77
CA PHE A 400 -4.55 -8.88 1.64
C PHE A 400 -5.65 -9.29 2.60
N SER A 401 -5.64 -8.72 3.79
CA SER A 401 -6.79 -8.77 4.68
C SER A 401 -7.58 -7.46 4.61
N ILE A 402 -8.89 -7.57 4.64
CA ILE A 402 -9.80 -6.44 4.77
C ILE A 402 -10.57 -6.57 6.08
N ILE A 403 -10.84 -5.43 6.70
CA ILE A 403 -11.74 -5.31 7.84
C ILE A 403 -12.82 -4.30 7.48
N LEU A 404 -14.07 -4.71 7.69
CA LEU A 404 -15.21 -3.83 7.78
C LEU A 404 -15.72 -3.86 9.22
N GLY A 405 -15.90 -2.71 9.86
CA GLY A 405 -16.39 -2.70 11.23
C GLY A 405 -17.27 -1.50 11.52
N CYS A 406 -18.04 -1.60 12.61
CA CYS A 406 -18.88 -0.51 13.13
C CYS A 406 -19.00 -0.61 14.65
N GLU A 407 -19.54 0.44 15.29
CA GLU A 407 -19.80 0.42 16.74
C GLU A 407 -20.73 -0.76 17.10
N ILE A 408 -20.46 -1.39 18.24
CA ILE A 408 -21.19 -2.59 18.72
C ILE A 408 -22.72 -2.39 18.79
N ARG A 409 -23.21 -1.16 18.99
CA ARG A 409 -24.64 -0.85 19.04
C ARG A 409 -25.39 -1.16 17.74
N TYR A 410 -24.66 -1.31 16.62
CA TYR A 410 -25.24 -1.70 15.33
C TYR A 410 -25.20 -3.20 15.07
N MET A 411 -24.70 -4.01 16.03
CA MET A 411 -24.51 -5.45 15.87
C MET A 411 -25.78 -6.19 15.46
N GLU A 412 -26.95 -5.81 16.00
CA GLU A 412 -28.24 -6.43 15.69
C GLU A 412 -28.70 -6.22 14.24
N ASN A 413 -28.19 -5.14 13.61
CA ASN A 413 -28.47 -4.88 12.20
C ASN A 413 -27.67 -5.80 11.26
N LEU A 414 -26.63 -6.49 11.76
CA LEU A 414 -25.70 -7.28 10.97
C LEU A 414 -25.99 -8.77 11.13
N ILE A 415 -25.98 -9.51 10.02
CA ILE A 415 -26.09 -10.98 10.06
C ILE A 415 -24.95 -11.61 10.88
N TYR A 416 -23.79 -10.96 10.88
CA TYR A 416 -22.59 -11.39 11.60
C TYR A 416 -22.75 -11.29 13.14
N GLY A 417 -23.67 -10.49 13.61
CA GLY A 417 -24.02 -10.39 15.04
C GLY A 417 -24.58 -11.69 15.60
N ASP A 418 -25.33 -12.43 14.79
CA ASP A 418 -25.94 -13.70 15.20
C ASP A 418 -24.88 -14.75 15.56
N THR A 419 -23.74 -14.75 14.86
CA THR A 419 -22.61 -15.66 15.12
C THR A 419 -21.98 -15.40 16.49
N LEU A 420 -21.92 -14.15 16.92
CA LEU A 420 -21.39 -13.77 18.25
C LEU A 420 -22.38 -14.09 19.38
N LEU A 421 -23.67 -14.01 19.11
CA LEU A 421 -24.72 -14.35 20.08
C LEU A 421 -24.81 -15.85 20.32
N GLN A 422 -24.58 -16.67 19.29
CA GLN A 422 -24.57 -18.13 19.35
C GLN A 422 -23.28 -18.71 19.95
N SER A 423 -22.13 -18.04 19.75
CA SER A 423 -20.87 -18.44 20.35
C SER A 423 -20.83 -18.00 21.81
N LYS A 424 -20.74 -18.97 22.76
CA LYS A 424 -20.51 -18.70 24.20
C LYS A 424 -19.13 -18.04 24.47
N VAL A 425 -18.35 -17.77 23.43
CA VAL A 425 -16.99 -17.21 23.52
C VAL A 425 -17.02 -15.77 23.02
N LYS A 426 -17.29 -14.84 23.92
CA LYS A 426 -17.00 -13.41 23.71
C LYS A 426 -15.48 -13.22 23.73
N LYS A 427 -14.79 -13.42 22.61
CA LYS A 427 -13.41 -12.94 22.45
C LYS A 427 -13.44 -11.42 22.29
N ILE A 428 -13.37 -10.70 23.40
CA ILE A 428 -13.09 -9.27 23.39
C ILE A 428 -11.57 -9.16 23.38
N SER A 429 -11.00 -8.81 22.25
CA SER A 429 -9.60 -8.43 22.18
C SER A 429 -9.51 -6.96 22.54
N LYS A 430 -8.86 -6.64 23.66
CA LYS A 430 -8.47 -5.26 23.93
C LYS A 430 -7.40 -4.90 22.92
N ILE A 431 -7.67 -3.93 22.08
CA ILE A 431 -6.67 -3.33 21.22
C ILE A 431 -5.97 -2.29 22.09
N ASP A 432 -4.95 -2.71 22.82
CA ASP A 432 -4.06 -1.79 23.52
C ASP A 432 -3.31 -0.99 22.46
N ILE A 433 -3.51 0.28 22.51
CA ILE A 433 -2.87 1.28 21.67
C ILE A 433 -1.79 1.88 22.57
N GLY A 434 -0.61 1.24 22.57
CA GLY A 434 0.57 1.84 23.17
C GLY A 434 1.09 2.98 22.30
#